data_784d5cff2df4383e7d224ff8b2fcc626
#
_entry.id   784d5cff2df4383e7d224ff8b2fcc626
#
_cell.length_a   1.000
_cell.length_b   1.000
_cell.length_c   1.000
_cell.angle_alpha   90.00
_cell.angle_beta   90.00
_cell.angle_gamma   90.00
#
_symmetry.space_group_name_H-M   'P 1'
#
loop_
_entity.id
_entity.type
_entity.pdbx_description
1 polymer ?
#
loop_
_entity_poly.entity_id
_entity_poly.type
_entity_poly.pdbx_seq_one_letter_code
_entity_poly.pdbx_strand_id
1 'polypeptide(L)'
;YKRSISNFKDWEQKPHAEDWILYPENLSHQLSLDEVALSDGELYTVLTSKKAKGRKGSIVAIIKGTKSDTVIEYLLKINRKLRLNVKEITLDMAGSMKLIAKRCFLNATQVTDRFHVQKLAIEALQELRISHRWEAIEQENNLLMQAKEKKKNTEIEIFENGDTRKQLLARSRYLLY
;
A
#
# COMPACT_ATOMS: atom_id res chain seq x y z
N TYR A 1 13.79 -13.97 26.55
CA TYR A 1 14.13 -12.70 25.85
C TYR A 1 13.06 -11.64 26.08
N LYS A 2 11.76 -11.94 25.86
CA LYS A 2 10.63 -11.01 26.07
C LYS A 2 10.43 -10.62 27.55
N ARG A 3 10.82 -11.46 28.50
CA ARG A 3 10.60 -11.25 29.94
C ARG A 3 11.65 -10.33 30.60
N SER A 4 12.83 -10.17 30.01
CA SER A 4 13.95 -9.43 30.59
C SER A 4 14.08 -8.00 30.06
N ILE A 5 13.46 -7.67 28.92
CA ILE A 5 13.62 -6.36 28.24
C ILE A 5 12.40 -5.45 28.40
N SER A 6 11.23 -6.01 28.74
CA SER A 6 10.01 -5.24 28.93
C SER A 6 9.31 -5.63 30.21
N ASN A 7 8.81 -4.67 30.94
CA ASN A 7 7.90 -4.89 32.06
C ASN A 7 6.56 -5.46 31.58
N PHE A 8 6.61 -6.49 30.69
CA PHE A 8 5.44 -7.06 30.04
C PHE A 8 4.42 -7.65 31.02
N LYS A 9 4.89 -8.03 32.23
CA LYS A 9 4.00 -8.54 33.28
C LYS A 9 3.06 -7.45 33.79
N ASP A 10 3.58 -6.24 33.93
CA ASP A 10 2.92 -5.08 34.55
C ASP A 10 2.40 -4.08 33.53
N TRP A 11 2.39 -4.48 32.24
CA TRP A 11 1.94 -3.61 31.17
C TRP A 11 0.40 -3.51 31.18
N GLU A 12 -0.10 -2.30 31.37
CA GLU A 12 -1.53 -2.00 31.51
C GLU A 12 -2.38 -2.46 30.32
N GLN A 13 -1.85 -2.41 29.10
CA GLN A 13 -2.58 -2.80 27.89
C GLN A 13 -2.53 -4.31 27.61
N LYS A 14 -1.81 -5.09 28.40
CA LYS A 14 -1.66 -6.54 28.20
C LYS A 14 -2.99 -7.31 28.04
N PRO A 15 -4.05 -7.01 28.80
CA PRO A 15 -5.33 -7.76 28.69
C PRO A 15 -5.99 -7.69 27.31
N HIS A 16 -5.75 -6.63 26.55
CA HIS A 16 -6.37 -6.42 25.24
C HIS A 16 -5.35 -6.21 24.10
N ALA A 17 -4.06 -6.47 24.38
CA ALA A 17 -2.99 -6.22 23.41
C ALA A 17 -3.04 -7.12 22.17
N GLU A 18 -3.79 -8.21 22.21
CA GLU A 18 -4.03 -9.07 21.05
C GLU A 18 -5.00 -8.43 20.05
N ASP A 19 -5.91 -7.57 20.54
CA ASP A 19 -6.92 -6.93 19.71
C ASP A 19 -6.54 -5.48 19.35
N TRP A 20 -6.06 -4.72 20.34
CA TRP A 20 -5.70 -3.32 20.13
C TRP A 20 -4.70 -2.79 21.15
N ILE A 21 -3.88 -1.84 20.73
CA ILE A 21 -2.94 -1.08 21.54
C ILE A 21 -3.06 0.38 21.19
N LEU A 22 -3.12 1.27 22.20
CA LEU A 22 -3.20 2.72 22.02
C LEU A 22 -2.10 3.43 22.84
N TYR A 23 -1.46 4.42 22.20
CA TYR A 23 -0.50 5.34 22.81
C TYR A 23 -0.91 6.79 22.51
N PRO A 24 -1.93 7.32 23.20
CA PRO A 24 -2.44 8.68 22.95
C PRO A 24 -1.40 9.78 23.09
N GLU A 25 -0.38 9.56 23.92
CA GLU A 25 0.74 10.48 24.16
C GLU A 25 1.61 10.69 22.92
N ASN A 26 1.58 9.76 21.97
CA ASN A 26 2.32 9.85 20.72
C ASN A 26 1.59 10.64 19.62
N LEU A 27 0.34 11.07 19.88
CA LEU A 27 -0.42 11.87 18.91
C LEU A 27 0.33 13.17 18.56
N SER A 28 0.34 13.47 17.27
CA SER A 28 0.89 14.72 16.74
C SER A 28 -0.10 15.40 15.79
N HIS A 29 0.26 16.57 15.29
CA HIS A 29 -0.57 17.26 14.30
C HIS A 29 -0.65 16.55 12.94
N GLN A 30 0.32 15.67 12.64
CA GLN A 30 0.41 14.94 11.39
C GLN A 30 0.52 13.44 11.67
N LEU A 31 -0.41 12.67 11.14
CA LEU A 31 -0.50 11.23 11.31
C LEU A 31 -0.44 10.51 9.96
N SER A 32 -0.17 9.21 10.00
CA SER A 32 -0.35 8.29 8.89
C SER A 32 -1.19 7.11 9.36
N LEU A 33 -2.18 6.73 8.58
CA LEU A 33 -3.05 5.58 8.79
C LEU A 33 -2.83 4.59 7.66
N ASP A 34 -2.48 3.34 7.99
CA ASP A 34 -2.12 2.33 7.01
C ASP A 34 -2.56 0.93 7.47
N GLU A 35 -2.65 -0.01 6.54
CA GLU A 35 -2.90 -1.42 6.80
C GLU A 35 -1.59 -2.21 6.66
N VAL A 36 -1.31 -3.05 7.65
CA VAL A 36 -0.11 -3.88 7.68
C VAL A 36 -0.51 -5.35 7.83
N ALA A 37 -0.03 -6.19 6.92
CA ALA A 37 -0.08 -7.63 7.09
C ALA A 37 1.12 -8.07 7.94
N LEU A 38 0.84 -8.69 9.08
CA LEU A 38 1.85 -9.35 9.91
C LEU A 38 1.94 -10.83 9.57
N SER A 39 2.73 -11.59 10.33
CA SER A 39 2.85 -13.05 10.19
C SER A 39 1.47 -13.72 10.21
N ASP A 40 1.36 -14.84 9.49
CA ASP A 40 0.16 -15.68 9.40
C ASP A 40 -1.07 -15.04 8.69
N GLY A 41 -0.85 -13.97 7.92
CA GLY A 41 -1.90 -13.32 7.13
C GLY A 41 -2.85 -12.45 7.95
N GLU A 42 -2.58 -12.21 9.22
CA GLU A 42 -3.36 -11.28 10.03
C GLU A 42 -3.14 -9.84 9.58
N LEU A 43 -4.23 -9.11 9.37
CA LEU A 43 -4.23 -7.70 8.99
C LEU A 43 -4.43 -6.82 10.22
N TYR A 44 -3.68 -5.74 10.28
CA TYR A 44 -3.77 -4.73 11.33
C TYR A 44 -3.89 -3.35 10.72
N THR A 45 -4.71 -2.50 11.33
CA THR A 45 -4.71 -1.07 11.06
C THR A 45 -3.75 -0.38 12.01
N VAL A 46 -2.80 0.36 11.45
CA VAL A 46 -1.74 1.04 12.21
C VAL A 46 -1.85 2.55 12.03
N LEU A 47 -1.92 3.27 13.14
CA LEU A 47 -1.88 4.74 13.17
C LEU A 47 -0.53 5.17 13.71
N THR A 48 0.18 5.99 12.95
CA THR A 48 1.51 6.47 13.30
C THR A 48 1.60 7.99 13.33
N SER A 49 2.50 8.51 14.17
CA SER A 49 2.86 9.92 14.25
C SER A 49 4.04 10.23 13.34
N LYS A 50 3.85 11.12 12.37
CA LYS A 50 4.91 11.56 11.45
C LYS A 50 6.01 12.35 12.17
N LYS A 51 5.70 12.98 13.30
CA LYS A 51 6.67 13.75 14.10
C LYS A 51 7.86 12.91 14.56
N ALA A 52 7.61 11.65 14.92
CA ALA A 52 8.65 10.76 15.43
C ALA A 52 9.52 10.12 14.33
N LYS A 53 9.17 10.25 13.03
CA LYS A 53 9.97 9.77 11.87
C LYS A 53 10.42 8.31 12.01
N GLY A 54 9.51 7.41 12.40
CA GLY A 54 9.80 5.98 12.55
C GLY A 54 10.57 5.60 13.83
N ARG A 55 10.88 6.55 14.72
CA ARG A 55 11.60 6.30 15.96
C ARG A 55 10.62 5.93 17.10
N LYS A 56 11.15 5.72 18.32
CA LYS A 56 10.35 5.54 19.53
C LYS A 56 9.32 6.66 19.66
N GLY A 57 8.06 6.30 19.93
CA GLY A 57 6.94 7.24 19.97
C GLY A 57 6.25 7.46 18.62
N SER A 58 6.59 6.68 17.57
CA SER A 58 5.87 6.75 16.27
C SER A 58 4.50 6.10 16.32
N ILE A 59 4.35 5.00 17.03
CA ILE A 59 3.10 4.24 17.06
C ILE A 59 2.10 4.97 17.97
N VAL A 60 0.94 5.27 17.43
CA VAL A 60 -0.21 5.85 18.15
C VAL A 60 -1.25 4.76 18.43
N ALA A 61 -1.52 3.89 17.45
CA ALA A 61 -2.43 2.78 17.61
C ALA A 61 -2.02 1.61 16.73
N ILE A 62 -2.27 0.39 17.21
CA ILE A 62 -2.27 -0.84 16.44
C ILE A 62 -3.59 -1.55 16.76
N ILE A 63 -4.39 -1.85 15.76
CA ILE A 63 -5.71 -2.45 15.93
C ILE A 63 -5.81 -3.64 14.99
N LYS A 64 -6.20 -4.80 15.53
CA LYS A 64 -6.41 -6.02 14.76
C LYS A 64 -7.61 -5.86 13.83
N GLY A 65 -7.40 -6.18 12.55
CA GLY A 65 -8.40 -6.05 11.49
C GLY A 65 -8.43 -4.70 10.81
N THR A 66 -9.24 -4.62 9.76
CA THR A 66 -9.35 -3.46 8.84
C THR A 66 -10.78 -2.93 8.72
N LYS A 67 -11.73 -3.50 9.48
CA LYS A 67 -13.12 -3.04 9.48
C LYS A 67 -13.20 -1.64 10.09
N SER A 68 -13.73 -0.69 9.31
CA SER A 68 -13.81 0.71 9.73
C SER A 68 -14.52 0.91 11.07
N ASP A 69 -15.62 0.20 11.31
CA ASP A 69 -16.40 0.36 12.54
C ASP A 69 -15.59 -0.07 13.78
N THR A 70 -14.89 -1.20 13.70
CA THR A 70 -14.03 -1.70 14.77
C THR A 70 -12.88 -0.73 15.05
N VAL A 71 -12.23 -0.24 13.99
CA VAL A 71 -11.12 0.72 14.13
C VAL A 71 -11.60 2.04 14.72
N ILE A 72 -12.76 2.54 14.27
CA ILE A 72 -13.37 3.76 14.80
C ILE A 72 -13.67 3.60 16.30
N GLU A 73 -14.27 2.48 16.71
CA GLU A 73 -14.60 2.19 18.10
C GLU A 73 -13.37 2.34 19.01
N TYR A 74 -12.25 1.71 18.62
CA TYR A 74 -11.02 1.78 19.43
C TYR A 74 -10.38 3.17 19.38
N LEU A 75 -10.29 3.82 18.22
CA LEU A 75 -9.72 5.15 18.12
C LEU A 75 -10.54 6.21 18.87
N LEU A 76 -11.86 6.03 19.02
CA LEU A 76 -12.71 6.93 19.80
C LEU A 76 -12.44 6.85 21.31
N LYS A 77 -11.76 5.80 21.82
CA LYS A 77 -11.27 5.75 23.20
C LYS A 77 -10.20 6.82 23.49
N ILE A 78 -9.50 7.30 22.46
CA ILE A 78 -8.57 8.42 22.58
C ILE A 78 -9.35 9.71 22.88
N ASN A 79 -8.88 10.50 23.85
CA ASN A 79 -9.53 11.75 24.23
C ASN A 79 -9.85 12.64 23.01
N ARG A 80 -11.08 13.12 22.94
CA ARG A 80 -11.56 13.97 21.83
C ARG A 80 -10.70 15.22 21.61
N LYS A 81 -10.25 15.88 22.70
CA LYS A 81 -9.40 17.09 22.60
C LYS A 81 -8.09 16.78 21.87
N LEU A 82 -7.47 15.63 22.13
CA LEU A 82 -6.25 15.22 21.45
C LEU A 82 -6.52 14.94 19.95
N ARG A 83 -7.61 14.25 19.62
CA ARG A 83 -7.98 13.95 18.24
C ARG A 83 -8.32 15.20 17.42
N LEU A 84 -8.90 16.22 18.03
CA LEU A 84 -9.20 17.52 17.40
C LEU A 84 -7.94 18.36 17.09
N ASN A 85 -6.82 18.08 17.75
CA ASN A 85 -5.54 18.75 17.48
C ASN A 85 -4.83 18.20 16.23
N VAL A 86 -5.29 17.07 15.68
CA VAL A 86 -4.73 16.51 14.44
C VAL A 86 -5.16 17.39 13.27
N LYS A 87 -4.20 17.82 12.45
CA LYS A 87 -4.41 18.73 11.32
C LYS A 87 -4.32 18.01 9.97
N GLU A 88 -3.58 16.91 9.92
CA GLU A 88 -3.32 16.16 8.71
C GLU A 88 -3.28 14.67 9.01
N ILE A 89 -3.89 13.88 8.15
CA ILE A 89 -3.80 12.44 8.17
C ILE A 89 -3.54 11.92 6.77
N THR A 90 -2.38 11.27 6.58
CA THR A 90 -2.04 10.59 5.34
C THR A 90 -2.62 9.19 5.40
N LEU A 91 -3.26 8.78 4.31
CA LEU A 91 -3.91 7.48 4.18
C LEU A 91 -3.89 7.01 2.72
N ASP A 92 -4.15 5.74 2.50
CA ASP A 92 -4.35 5.21 1.17
C ASP A 92 -5.69 5.69 0.57
N MET A 93 -6.01 5.26 -0.65
CA MET A 93 -7.24 5.66 -1.34
C MET A 93 -8.47 4.85 -0.95
N ALA A 94 -8.35 3.88 -0.03
CA ALA A 94 -9.45 3.02 0.39
C ALA A 94 -10.57 3.82 1.09
N GLY A 95 -11.81 3.50 0.77
CA GLY A 95 -12.98 4.14 1.37
C GLY A 95 -13.08 3.94 2.88
N SER A 96 -12.65 2.78 3.39
CA SER A 96 -12.55 2.45 4.83
C SER A 96 -11.67 3.43 5.57
N MET A 97 -10.46 3.71 5.03
CA MET A 97 -9.50 4.63 5.62
C MET A 97 -10.03 6.08 5.67
N LYS A 98 -10.67 6.50 4.59
CA LYS A 98 -11.31 7.83 4.53
C LYS A 98 -12.42 7.98 5.58
N LEU A 99 -13.23 6.92 5.78
CA LEU A 99 -14.30 6.91 6.77
C LEU A 99 -13.72 6.98 8.20
N ILE A 100 -12.69 6.20 8.51
CA ILE A 100 -12.01 6.22 9.81
C ILE A 100 -11.48 7.63 10.11
N ALA A 101 -10.72 8.21 9.17
CA ALA A 101 -10.17 9.54 9.32
C ALA A 101 -11.26 10.60 9.55
N LYS A 102 -12.33 10.58 8.76
CA LYS A 102 -13.46 11.51 8.86
C LYS A 102 -14.19 11.41 10.21
N ARG A 103 -14.33 10.21 10.76
CA ARG A 103 -15.05 9.99 12.02
C ARG A 103 -14.18 10.28 13.25
N CYS A 104 -12.91 9.93 13.19
CA CYS A 104 -12.01 10.02 14.35
C CYS A 104 -11.31 11.36 14.47
N PHE A 105 -10.98 12.03 13.37
CA PHE A 105 -10.14 13.22 13.29
C PHE A 105 -10.83 14.37 12.52
N LEU A 106 -11.84 14.95 13.14
CA LEU A 106 -12.78 15.89 12.49
C LEU A 106 -12.10 17.14 11.90
N ASN A 107 -10.97 17.58 12.45
CA ASN A 107 -10.24 18.76 11.99
C ASN A 107 -9.09 18.43 11.04
N ALA A 108 -8.88 17.15 10.75
CA ALA A 108 -7.75 16.72 9.93
C ALA A 108 -8.07 16.79 8.43
N THR A 109 -7.16 17.40 7.68
CA THR A 109 -7.14 17.28 6.21
C THR A 109 -6.64 15.90 5.83
N GLN A 110 -7.41 15.19 4.99
CA GLN A 110 -7.01 13.89 4.47
C GLN A 110 -6.08 14.07 3.27
N VAL A 111 -4.90 13.46 3.32
CA VAL A 111 -3.88 13.51 2.29
C VAL A 111 -3.67 12.09 1.75
N THR A 112 -3.75 11.92 0.44
CA THR A 112 -3.48 10.61 -0.16
C THR A 112 -1.99 10.30 -0.12
N ASP A 113 -1.64 9.07 0.26
CA ASP A 113 -0.25 8.63 0.26
C ASP A 113 0.27 8.54 -1.19
N ARG A 114 1.38 9.24 -1.42
CA ARG A 114 2.06 9.28 -2.72
C ARG A 114 2.47 7.88 -3.21
N PHE A 115 2.88 7.00 -2.29
CA PHE A 115 3.30 5.65 -2.66
C PHE A 115 2.17 4.87 -3.35
N HIS A 116 0.96 4.95 -2.82
CA HIS A 116 -0.20 4.27 -3.42
C HIS A 116 -0.58 4.86 -4.79
N VAL A 117 -0.45 6.18 -4.97
CA VAL A 117 -0.66 6.83 -6.28
C VAL A 117 0.39 6.37 -7.29
N GLN A 118 1.66 6.35 -6.91
CA GLN A 118 2.75 5.87 -7.78
C GLN A 118 2.56 4.39 -8.14
N LYS A 119 2.19 3.56 -7.18
CA LYS A 119 1.93 2.13 -7.40
C LYS A 119 0.84 1.94 -8.45
N LEU A 120 -0.29 2.63 -8.33
CA LEU A 120 -1.38 2.55 -9.31
C LEU A 120 -0.94 2.99 -10.72
N ALA A 121 -0.17 4.06 -10.83
CA ALA A 121 0.35 4.51 -12.11
C ALA A 121 1.27 3.45 -12.75
N ILE A 122 2.15 2.84 -11.96
CA ILE A 122 3.04 1.78 -12.42
C ILE A 122 2.24 0.53 -12.84
N GLU A 123 1.24 0.13 -12.06
CA GLU A 123 0.36 -0.99 -12.37
C GLU A 123 -0.40 -0.76 -13.69
N ALA A 124 -0.96 0.43 -13.90
CA ALA A 124 -1.63 0.79 -15.16
C ALA A 124 -0.68 0.74 -16.36
N LEU A 125 0.56 1.23 -16.21
CA LEU A 125 1.58 1.12 -17.25
C LEU A 125 1.95 -0.34 -17.54
N GLN A 126 2.02 -1.19 -16.52
CA GLN A 126 2.26 -2.62 -16.70
C GLN A 126 1.12 -3.31 -17.47
N GLU A 127 -0.11 -2.98 -17.18
CA GLU A 127 -1.28 -3.52 -17.91
C GLU A 127 -1.22 -3.14 -19.38
N LEU A 128 -0.95 -1.86 -19.71
CA LEU A 128 -0.77 -1.41 -21.09
C LEU A 128 0.39 -2.14 -21.78
N ARG A 129 1.52 -2.27 -21.10
CA ARG A 129 2.68 -3.02 -21.65
C ARG A 129 2.31 -4.47 -21.94
N ILE A 130 1.58 -5.13 -21.05
CA ILE A 130 1.16 -6.52 -21.21
C ILE A 130 0.21 -6.65 -22.41
N SER A 131 -0.78 -5.75 -22.55
CA SER A 131 -1.70 -5.72 -23.68
C SER A 131 -0.94 -5.62 -25.02
N HIS A 132 -0.06 -4.63 -25.14
CA HIS A 132 0.76 -4.46 -26.34
C HIS A 132 1.70 -5.63 -26.61
N ARG A 133 2.18 -6.29 -25.58
CA ARG A 133 2.99 -7.51 -25.76
C ARG A 133 2.18 -8.65 -26.35
N TRP A 134 0.95 -8.86 -25.89
CA TRP A 134 0.07 -9.88 -26.46
C TRP A 134 -0.28 -9.59 -27.92
N GLU A 135 -0.58 -8.34 -28.25
CA GLU A 135 -0.79 -7.90 -29.63
C GLU A 135 0.45 -8.19 -30.50
N ALA A 136 1.64 -7.88 -30.03
CA ALA A 136 2.88 -8.14 -30.76
C ALA A 136 3.14 -9.63 -30.96
N ILE A 137 2.83 -10.48 -29.96
CA ILE A 137 2.94 -11.94 -30.08
C ILE A 137 1.97 -12.47 -31.15
N GLU A 138 0.71 -12.01 -31.12
CA GLU A 138 -0.31 -12.42 -32.07
C GLU A 138 0.05 -12.01 -33.51
N GLN A 139 0.49 -10.76 -33.70
CA GLN A 139 0.96 -10.26 -35.00
C GLN A 139 2.12 -11.12 -35.55
N GLU A 140 3.14 -11.38 -34.70
CA GLU A 140 4.27 -12.20 -35.12
C GLU A 140 3.87 -13.64 -35.47
N ASN A 141 3.01 -14.24 -34.66
CA ASN A 141 2.49 -15.60 -34.93
C ASN A 141 1.70 -15.67 -36.26
N ASN A 142 0.86 -14.67 -36.51
CA ASN A 142 0.08 -14.58 -37.76
C ASN A 142 1.00 -14.43 -38.99
N LEU A 143 2.05 -13.59 -38.89
CA LEU A 143 3.04 -13.44 -39.95
C LEU A 143 3.77 -14.76 -40.22
N LEU A 144 4.18 -15.48 -39.20
CA LEU A 144 4.86 -16.77 -39.32
C LEU A 144 3.96 -17.84 -39.91
N MET A 145 2.66 -17.89 -39.56
CA MET A 145 1.69 -18.81 -40.14
C MET A 145 1.50 -18.54 -41.63
N GLN A 146 1.27 -17.27 -42.02
CA GLN A 146 1.12 -16.87 -43.42
C GLN A 146 2.37 -17.17 -44.26
N ALA A 147 3.56 -17.00 -43.67
CA ALA A 147 4.82 -17.33 -44.33
C ALA A 147 4.94 -18.84 -44.64
N LYS A 148 4.56 -19.69 -43.68
CA LYS A 148 4.55 -21.14 -43.83
C LYS A 148 3.58 -21.57 -44.95
N GLU A 149 2.38 -21.00 -44.98
CA GLU A 149 1.36 -21.31 -45.99
C GLU A 149 1.83 -20.90 -47.40
N LYS A 150 2.45 -19.73 -47.53
CA LYS A 150 2.90 -19.18 -48.80
C LYS A 150 4.30 -19.64 -49.22
N LYS A 151 4.97 -20.47 -48.42
CA LYS A 151 6.38 -20.90 -48.63
C LYS A 151 7.32 -19.72 -48.90
N LYS A 152 7.08 -18.57 -48.25
CA LYS A 152 7.91 -17.36 -48.38
C LYS A 152 8.63 -17.10 -47.06
N ASN A 153 9.84 -16.55 -47.14
CA ASN A 153 10.53 -16.01 -46.00
C ASN A 153 9.80 -14.74 -45.57
N THR A 154 9.51 -14.64 -44.28
CA THR A 154 8.93 -13.42 -43.68
C THR A 154 9.99 -12.81 -42.80
N GLU A 155 10.29 -11.55 -43.05
CA GLU A 155 11.17 -10.77 -42.18
C GLU A 155 10.31 -10.21 -41.03
N ILE A 156 10.72 -10.53 -39.78
CA ILE A 156 10.19 -9.93 -38.58
C ILE A 156 10.98 -8.65 -38.33
N GLU A 157 10.29 -7.56 -38.08
CA GLU A 157 10.91 -6.28 -37.74
C GLU A 157 11.78 -6.43 -36.49
N ILE A 158 13.07 -6.07 -36.62
CA ILE A 158 14.06 -6.04 -35.56
C ILE A 158 14.48 -4.60 -35.36
N PHE A 159 14.38 -4.10 -34.12
CA PHE A 159 14.81 -2.74 -33.76
C PHE A 159 16.36 -2.64 -33.73
N GLU A 160 16.87 -1.42 -33.69
CA GLU A 160 18.30 -1.13 -33.63
C GLU A 160 19.04 -1.84 -32.49
N ASN A 161 18.36 -2.14 -31.38
CA ASN A 161 18.88 -2.87 -30.23
C ASN A 161 18.89 -4.41 -30.41
N GLY A 162 18.49 -4.92 -31.58
CA GLY A 162 18.43 -6.35 -31.88
C GLY A 162 17.18 -7.07 -31.36
N ASP A 163 16.25 -6.40 -30.72
CA ASP A 163 15.02 -6.99 -30.22
C ASP A 163 13.86 -6.89 -31.22
N THR A 164 13.00 -7.89 -31.24
CA THR A 164 11.65 -7.75 -31.83
C THR A 164 10.75 -6.97 -30.89
N ARG A 165 9.60 -6.48 -31.39
CA ARG A 165 8.62 -5.74 -30.57
C ARG A 165 8.19 -6.51 -29.32
N LYS A 166 7.94 -7.83 -29.42
CA LYS A 166 7.56 -8.65 -28.25
C LYS A 166 8.70 -8.80 -27.24
N GLN A 167 9.97 -8.85 -27.70
CA GLN A 167 11.13 -8.95 -26.84
C GLN A 167 11.40 -7.63 -26.12
N LEU A 168 11.31 -6.50 -26.81
CA LEU A 168 11.42 -5.17 -26.23
C LEU A 168 10.36 -4.97 -25.14
N LEU A 169 9.11 -5.32 -25.40
CA LEU A 169 8.02 -5.22 -24.42
C LEU A 169 8.18 -6.19 -23.24
N ALA A 170 8.86 -7.31 -23.41
CA ALA A 170 9.19 -8.21 -22.31
C ALA A 170 10.27 -7.60 -21.40
N ARG A 171 11.33 -7.02 -21.98
CA ARG A 171 12.44 -6.40 -21.23
C ARG A 171 12.06 -5.10 -20.54
N SER A 172 11.16 -4.30 -21.13
CA SER A 172 10.71 -3.02 -20.57
C SER A 172 10.01 -3.15 -19.21
N ARG A 173 9.65 -4.36 -18.79
CA ARG A 173 9.18 -4.64 -17.44
C ARG A 173 10.13 -4.10 -16.36
N TYR A 174 11.44 -4.23 -16.58
CA TYR A 174 12.46 -3.82 -15.61
C TYR A 174 12.74 -2.33 -15.58
N LEU A 175 12.19 -1.57 -16.52
CA LEU A 175 12.31 -0.10 -16.55
C LEU A 175 11.26 0.61 -15.70
N LEU A 176 10.28 -0.13 -15.17
CA LEU A 176 9.15 0.40 -14.41
C LEU A 176 9.26 0.13 -12.89
N TYR A 177 10.37 -0.48 -12.45
CA TYR A 177 10.64 -0.79 -11.03
C TYR A 177 11.96 -0.17 -10.59
#